data_c050d84df81ff90e3781c87a984c8361
#
_entry.id   c050d84df81ff90e3781c87a984c8361
#
_cell.length_a   1.000
_cell.length_b   1.000
_cell.length_c   1.000
_cell.angle_alpha   90.00
_cell.angle_beta   90.00
_cell.angle_gamma   90.00
#
_symmetry.space_group_name_H-M   'P 1'
#
loop_
_entity.id
_entity.type
_entity.pdbx_description
1 polymer ?
#
loop_
_entity_poly.entity_id
_entity_poly.type
_entity_poly.pdbx_seq_one_letter_code
_entity_poly.pdbx_strand_id
1 'polypeptide(L)'
;MSVSPLDYRYGRDEAKHIWSREGRHARQLEVERALVWAHCQLGRVSVEDYDAIADIADPGIVTADRVDEIEAETKHDIMALTKAMAEAAGDAGWCIHLGATSNDIVDSAVALQIKDSIALQREALENLIGTMCEMAERERDTVMLGRTHGQAAVPITFGLKVAVWVDEFARHLERLSELMPRATTGKFLGAVGTGAAQGENAFELQSLIMGELGLGTPIATTQVVGRDRYIEWVGWMANVATSVEKVLQEVRNLQRSEISEVAEAFDADKQVGSSTMAHKRNPITAENACGLARIVRSMIIPSYENALLWHERDLANSSAERFTLSHSMILLDDILDKTDRVLSNLVIDANRMRENIDAQRGLVMAEKVMLALVDKGVPRDEAHEMLRAASMEALSSGDGLEEVCSKDGAISEVFDSAELAGLFLPENHLGHSGRIVDEAVTRAREMLG
;
A
#
# COMPACT_ATOMS: atom_id res chain seq x y z
N MET A 1 -23.58 19.29 -6.13
CA MET A 1 -23.75 18.82 -4.72
C MET A 1 -22.81 17.65 -4.53
N SER A 2 -21.80 17.77 -3.67
CA SER A 2 -20.85 16.68 -3.37
C SER A 2 -21.49 15.71 -2.38
N VAL A 3 -21.44 14.42 -2.67
CA VAL A 3 -21.98 13.34 -1.83
C VAL A 3 -20.88 12.38 -1.40
N SER A 4 -19.93 12.07 -2.29
CA SER A 4 -18.82 11.17 -1.99
C SER A 4 -17.81 11.84 -1.05
N PRO A 5 -17.37 11.19 0.03
CA PRO A 5 -16.28 11.70 0.87
C PRO A 5 -14.96 11.92 0.11
N LEU A 6 -14.77 11.30 -1.05
CA LEU A 6 -13.62 11.55 -1.92
C LEU A 6 -13.65 12.96 -2.51
N ASP A 7 -14.83 13.58 -2.66
CA ASP A 7 -14.94 14.91 -3.27
C ASP A 7 -14.37 16.02 -2.35
N TYR A 8 -14.42 15.83 -1.01
CA TYR A 8 -14.16 16.91 -0.06
C TYR A 8 -13.37 16.52 1.20
N ARG A 9 -13.09 15.24 1.44
CA ARG A 9 -12.54 14.78 2.72
C ARG A 9 -11.28 13.93 2.58
N TYR A 10 -11.24 12.99 1.65
CA TYR A 10 -10.20 11.98 1.51
C TYR A 10 -9.58 11.98 0.12
N GLY A 11 -8.34 11.52 0.03
CA GLY A 11 -7.58 11.41 -1.21
C GLY A 11 -6.80 12.67 -1.53
N ARG A 12 -5.56 12.50 -1.98
CA ARG A 12 -4.70 13.57 -2.48
C ARG A 12 -5.15 13.99 -3.88
N ASP A 13 -4.88 15.24 -4.25
CA ASP A 13 -5.36 15.81 -5.51
C ASP A 13 -4.74 15.12 -6.73
N GLU A 14 -3.48 14.67 -6.64
CA GLU A 14 -2.79 13.93 -7.70
C GLU A 14 -3.51 12.60 -8.02
N ALA A 15 -3.87 11.84 -6.98
CA ALA A 15 -4.61 10.59 -7.12
C ALA A 15 -6.02 10.80 -7.68
N LYS A 16 -6.69 11.86 -7.23
CA LYS A 16 -8.03 12.24 -7.74
C LYS A 16 -7.97 12.66 -9.20
N HIS A 17 -6.94 13.42 -9.59
CA HIS A 17 -6.77 13.89 -10.97
C HIS A 17 -6.71 12.73 -11.95
N ILE A 18 -5.95 11.67 -11.65
CA ILE A 18 -5.85 10.48 -12.51
C ILE A 18 -7.24 9.88 -12.81
N TRP A 19 -8.11 9.80 -11.79
CA TRP A 19 -9.41 9.15 -11.90
C TRP A 19 -10.60 10.13 -12.07
N SER A 20 -10.30 11.42 -12.21
CA SER A 20 -11.32 12.43 -12.50
C SER A 20 -11.94 12.23 -13.89
N ARG A 21 -13.06 12.89 -14.13
CA ARG A 21 -13.69 12.97 -15.45
C ARG A 21 -12.71 13.50 -16.50
N GLU A 22 -12.01 14.57 -16.16
CA GLU A 22 -11.03 15.25 -17.02
C GLU A 22 -9.79 14.36 -17.27
N GLY A 23 -9.27 13.70 -16.24
CA GLY A 23 -8.15 12.76 -16.36
C GLY A 23 -8.47 11.59 -17.28
N ARG A 24 -9.66 10.98 -17.11
CA ARG A 24 -10.12 9.90 -18.00
C ARG A 24 -10.31 10.39 -19.44
N HIS A 25 -10.91 11.57 -19.62
CA HIS A 25 -11.11 12.19 -20.93
C HIS A 25 -9.76 12.41 -21.64
N ALA A 26 -8.78 12.97 -20.96
CA ALA A 26 -7.45 13.18 -21.52
C ALA A 26 -6.81 11.85 -22.01
N ARG A 27 -6.93 10.76 -21.21
CA ARG A 27 -6.41 9.45 -21.61
C ARG A 27 -7.15 8.85 -22.80
N GLN A 28 -8.44 9.08 -22.93
CA GLN A 28 -9.22 8.66 -24.11
C GLN A 28 -8.79 9.40 -25.39
N LEU A 29 -8.56 10.71 -25.32
CA LEU A 29 -8.01 11.50 -26.44
C LEU A 29 -6.61 10.99 -26.85
N GLU A 30 -5.76 10.70 -25.88
CA GLU A 30 -4.41 10.15 -26.13
C GLU A 30 -4.48 8.79 -26.86
N VAL A 31 -5.41 7.93 -26.49
CA VAL A 31 -5.61 6.63 -27.15
C VAL A 31 -6.11 6.79 -28.58
N GLU A 32 -7.09 7.70 -28.84
CA GLU A 32 -7.56 7.99 -30.20
C GLU A 32 -6.43 8.57 -31.07
N ARG A 33 -5.63 9.47 -30.53
CA ARG A 33 -4.46 10.02 -31.23
C ARG A 33 -3.46 8.90 -31.59
N ALA A 34 -3.17 7.99 -30.66
CA ALA A 34 -2.27 6.86 -30.91
C ALA A 34 -2.81 5.89 -31.98
N LEU A 35 -4.14 5.70 -32.02
CA LEU A 35 -4.79 4.92 -33.08
C LEU A 35 -4.55 5.52 -34.46
N VAL A 36 -4.80 6.85 -34.62
CA VAL A 36 -4.60 7.55 -35.89
C VAL A 36 -3.12 7.56 -36.29
N TRP A 37 -2.22 7.77 -35.32
CA TRP A 37 -0.77 7.67 -35.53
C TRP A 37 -0.37 6.29 -36.10
N ALA A 38 -0.87 5.21 -35.50
CA ALA A 38 -0.54 3.87 -35.96
C ALA A 38 -1.09 3.59 -37.38
N HIS A 39 -2.27 4.10 -37.70
CA HIS A 39 -2.78 4.03 -39.07
C HIS A 39 -1.93 4.86 -40.06
N CYS A 40 -1.39 5.98 -39.61
CA CYS A 40 -0.44 6.76 -40.42
C CYS A 40 0.88 5.98 -40.65
N GLN A 41 1.42 5.32 -39.63
CA GLN A 41 2.62 4.46 -39.79
C GLN A 41 2.38 3.30 -40.79
N LEU A 42 1.16 2.79 -40.88
CA LEU A 42 0.76 1.74 -41.82
C LEU A 42 0.31 2.28 -43.18
N GLY A 43 0.45 3.58 -43.43
CA GLY A 43 0.12 4.22 -44.70
C GLY A 43 -1.38 4.28 -45.04
N ARG A 44 -2.29 4.07 -44.08
CA ARG A 44 -3.74 4.17 -44.21
C ARG A 44 -4.29 5.59 -44.03
N VAL A 45 -3.56 6.40 -43.26
CA VAL A 45 -3.86 7.81 -42.96
C VAL A 45 -2.70 8.65 -43.44
N SER A 46 -2.95 9.80 -44.02
CA SER A 46 -1.87 10.74 -44.42
C SER A 46 -1.22 11.38 -43.19
N VAL A 47 0.01 11.91 -43.37
CA VAL A 47 0.71 12.66 -42.30
C VAL A 47 -0.10 13.93 -41.98
N GLU A 48 -0.65 14.60 -42.97
CA GLU A 48 -1.43 15.80 -42.84
C GLU A 48 -2.73 15.57 -42.01
N ASP A 49 -3.44 14.45 -42.24
CA ASP A 49 -4.60 14.10 -41.44
C ASP A 49 -4.20 13.73 -40.00
N TYR A 50 -3.10 13.01 -39.81
CA TYR A 50 -2.61 12.70 -38.47
C TYR A 50 -2.22 13.99 -37.72
N ASP A 51 -1.48 14.90 -38.32
CA ASP A 51 -1.09 16.16 -37.68
C ASP A 51 -2.31 16.97 -37.24
N ALA A 52 -3.35 17.03 -38.08
CA ALA A 52 -4.64 17.68 -37.74
C ALA A 52 -5.32 17.01 -36.53
N ILE A 53 -5.27 15.68 -36.41
CA ILE A 53 -5.82 14.96 -35.25
C ILE A 53 -4.93 15.18 -34.01
N ALA A 54 -3.61 15.16 -34.15
CA ALA A 54 -2.68 15.39 -33.07
C ALA A 54 -2.87 16.78 -32.43
N ASP A 55 -3.10 17.80 -33.26
CA ASP A 55 -3.33 19.18 -32.81
C ASP A 55 -4.62 19.34 -32.00
N ILE A 56 -5.67 18.57 -32.31
CA ILE A 56 -6.96 18.69 -31.60
C ILE A 56 -7.13 17.69 -30.45
N ALA A 57 -6.27 16.69 -30.33
CA ALA A 57 -6.34 15.68 -29.26
C ALA A 57 -5.86 16.26 -27.91
N ASP A 58 -6.40 17.40 -27.54
CA ASP A 58 -6.12 18.17 -26.32
C ASP A 58 -7.42 18.46 -25.57
N PRO A 59 -7.49 18.22 -24.24
CA PRO A 59 -8.70 18.48 -23.43
C PRO A 59 -9.15 19.95 -23.42
N GLY A 60 -8.27 20.90 -23.77
CA GLY A 60 -8.58 22.32 -23.92
C GLY A 60 -9.30 22.63 -25.24
N ILE A 61 -9.19 21.76 -26.25
CA ILE A 61 -9.81 21.90 -27.57
C ILE A 61 -11.06 21.00 -27.64
N VAL A 62 -10.90 19.70 -27.47
CA VAL A 62 -12.01 18.74 -27.33
C VAL A 62 -12.37 18.63 -25.86
N THR A 63 -13.25 19.48 -25.38
CA THR A 63 -13.55 19.57 -23.95
C THR A 63 -14.49 18.45 -23.49
N ALA A 64 -14.32 18.00 -22.23
CA ALA A 64 -15.20 17.03 -21.62
C ALA A 64 -16.67 17.53 -21.58
N ASP A 65 -16.90 18.83 -21.40
CA ASP A 65 -18.24 19.43 -21.44
C ASP A 65 -18.90 19.27 -22.83
N ARG A 66 -18.15 19.45 -23.92
CA ARG A 66 -18.68 19.22 -25.27
C ARG A 66 -19.01 17.75 -25.49
N VAL A 67 -18.21 16.84 -25.00
CA VAL A 67 -18.51 15.40 -25.08
C VAL A 67 -19.77 15.07 -24.29
N ASP A 68 -19.98 15.61 -23.10
CA ASP A 68 -21.20 15.40 -22.30
C ASP A 68 -22.45 15.93 -22.99
N GLU A 69 -22.36 17.11 -23.64
CA GLU A 69 -23.48 17.64 -24.44
C GLU A 69 -23.91 16.66 -25.55
N ILE A 70 -22.93 16.12 -26.29
CA ILE A 70 -23.20 15.16 -27.37
C ILE A 70 -23.69 13.82 -26.78
N GLU A 71 -23.13 13.37 -25.65
CA GLU A 71 -23.58 12.14 -24.99
C GLU A 71 -25.03 12.24 -24.50
N ALA A 72 -25.45 13.41 -24.03
CA ALA A 72 -26.83 13.63 -23.63
C ALA A 72 -27.84 13.32 -24.76
N GLU A 73 -27.44 13.48 -26.03
CA GLU A 73 -28.23 13.14 -27.21
C GLU A 73 -28.02 11.70 -27.67
N THR A 74 -26.73 11.27 -27.77
CA THR A 74 -26.36 9.97 -28.38
C THR A 74 -26.53 8.80 -27.42
N LYS A 75 -26.53 9.05 -26.10
CA LYS A 75 -26.54 8.04 -25.01
C LYS A 75 -25.40 7.03 -25.12
N HIS A 76 -24.24 7.46 -25.65
CA HIS A 76 -23.08 6.63 -25.84
C HIS A 76 -21.80 7.47 -25.74
N ASP A 77 -21.00 7.22 -24.72
CA ASP A 77 -19.83 7.99 -24.34
C ASP A 77 -18.73 8.07 -25.42
N ILE A 78 -18.27 6.95 -25.94
CA ILE A 78 -17.21 6.93 -26.97
C ILE A 78 -17.72 7.48 -28.31
N MET A 79 -18.98 7.26 -28.66
CA MET A 79 -19.55 7.90 -29.84
C MET A 79 -19.61 9.42 -29.69
N ALA A 80 -19.87 9.91 -28.49
CA ALA A 80 -19.82 11.34 -28.18
C ALA A 80 -18.42 11.92 -28.31
N LEU A 81 -17.40 11.22 -27.74
CA LEU A 81 -16.01 11.58 -27.88
C LEU A 81 -15.58 11.69 -29.36
N THR A 82 -15.84 10.64 -30.16
CA THR A 82 -15.45 10.60 -31.58
C THR A 82 -16.12 11.69 -32.39
N LYS A 83 -17.40 12.02 -32.09
CA LYS A 83 -18.09 13.15 -32.72
C LYS A 83 -17.49 14.50 -32.33
N ALA A 84 -17.17 14.72 -31.05
CA ALA A 84 -16.55 15.96 -30.61
C ALA A 84 -15.17 16.15 -31.25
N MET A 85 -14.38 15.09 -31.37
CA MET A 85 -13.10 15.13 -32.08
C MET A 85 -13.29 15.41 -33.57
N ALA A 86 -14.26 14.76 -34.23
CA ALA A 86 -14.53 14.99 -35.65
C ALA A 86 -15.02 16.42 -35.94
N GLU A 87 -15.83 17.00 -35.05
CA GLU A 87 -16.22 18.42 -35.13
C GLU A 87 -15.01 19.35 -35.12
N ALA A 88 -14.02 19.07 -34.24
CA ALA A 88 -12.79 19.87 -34.11
C ALA A 88 -11.80 19.65 -35.26
N ALA A 89 -11.74 18.43 -35.82
CA ALA A 89 -10.80 18.04 -36.87
C ALA A 89 -11.23 18.41 -38.28
N GLY A 90 -12.51 18.73 -38.47
CA GLY A 90 -13.06 19.03 -39.81
C GLY A 90 -12.89 17.87 -40.79
N ASP A 91 -12.28 18.12 -41.95
CA ASP A 91 -12.12 17.13 -43.03
C ASP A 91 -11.26 15.90 -42.56
N ALA A 92 -10.33 16.07 -41.65
CA ALA A 92 -9.52 14.97 -41.10
C ALA A 92 -10.31 14.03 -40.14
N GLY A 93 -11.52 14.41 -39.72
CA GLY A 93 -12.35 13.65 -38.78
C GLY A 93 -12.72 12.24 -39.27
N TRP A 94 -12.55 11.91 -40.53
CA TRP A 94 -12.87 10.59 -41.11
C TRP A 94 -12.06 9.45 -40.59
N CYS A 95 -10.83 9.72 -40.12
CA CYS A 95 -9.90 8.68 -39.64
C CYS A 95 -9.98 8.40 -38.13
N ILE A 96 -10.80 9.20 -37.39
CA ILE A 96 -11.00 8.99 -35.94
C ILE A 96 -11.75 7.66 -35.74
N HIS A 97 -11.31 6.89 -34.73
CA HIS A 97 -11.91 5.60 -34.32
C HIS A 97 -11.90 4.53 -35.44
N LEU A 98 -11.02 4.65 -36.44
CA LEU A 98 -11.00 3.81 -37.62
C LEU A 98 -10.77 2.33 -37.30
N GLY A 99 -11.84 1.51 -37.44
CA GLY A 99 -11.85 0.07 -37.18
C GLY A 99 -11.72 -0.31 -35.68
N ALA A 100 -11.84 0.64 -34.78
CA ALA A 100 -11.85 0.39 -33.35
C ALA A 100 -13.26 0.06 -32.83
N THR A 101 -13.34 -0.44 -31.63
CA THR A 101 -14.56 -0.52 -30.81
C THR A 101 -14.37 0.29 -29.52
N SER A 102 -15.48 0.69 -28.90
CA SER A 102 -15.45 1.54 -27.69
C SER A 102 -14.45 1.05 -26.62
N ASN A 103 -14.35 -0.26 -26.39
CA ASN A 103 -13.44 -0.80 -25.40
C ASN A 103 -11.98 -0.92 -25.84
N ASP A 104 -11.66 -0.74 -27.10
CA ASP A 104 -10.28 -0.50 -27.51
C ASP A 104 -9.78 0.82 -26.90
N ILE A 105 -10.66 1.82 -26.84
CA ILE A 105 -10.36 3.13 -26.25
C ILE A 105 -10.47 3.09 -24.73
N VAL A 106 -11.59 2.58 -24.19
CA VAL A 106 -11.87 2.61 -22.74
C VAL A 106 -10.84 1.78 -21.96
N ASP A 107 -10.60 0.52 -22.36
CA ASP A 107 -9.67 -0.35 -21.64
C ASP A 107 -8.21 0.14 -21.74
N SER A 108 -7.81 0.69 -22.91
CA SER A 108 -6.47 1.27 -23.07
C SER A 108 -6.30 2.57 -22.26
N ALA A 109 -7.33 3.42 -22.18
CA ALA A 109 -7.33 4.61 -21.32
C ALA A 109 -7.27 4.23 -19.83
N VAL A 110 -8.02 3.20 -19.41
CA VAL A 110 -7.93 2.65 -18.03
C VAL A 110 -6.54 2.07 -17.75
N ALA A 111 -5.93 1.40 -18.72
CA ALA A 111 -4.54 0.88 -18.56
C ALA A 111 -3.53 2.03 -18.37
N LEU A 112 -3.71 3.18 -19.02
CA LEU A 112 -2.90 4.39 -18.80
C LEU A 112 -3.16 4.97 -17.39
N GLN A 113 -4.43 5.07 -16.95
CA GLN A 113 -4.75 5.51 -15.60
C GLN A 113 -4.16 4.57 -14.53
N ILE A 114 -4.15 3.25 -14.76
CA ILE A 114 -3.49 2.27 -13.88
C ILE A 114 -1.97 2.48 -13.89
N LYS A 115 -1.36 2.73 -15.04
CA LYS A 115 0.08 3.02 -15.16
C LYS A 115 0.49 4.24 -14.33
N ASP A 116 -0.26 5.34 -14.44
CA ASP A 116 -0.05 6.55 -13.64
C ASP A 116 -0.25 6.29 -12.15
N SER A 117 -1.29 5.52 -11.81
CA SER A 117 -1.59 5.12 -10.43
C SER A 117 -0.49 4.29 -9.81
N ILE A 118 0.08 3.34 -10.56
CA ILE A 118 1.20 2.50 -10.12
C ILE A 118 2.45 3.36 -9.88
N ALA A 119 2.72 4.35 -10.73
CA ALA A 119 3.83 5.28 -10.51
C ALA A 119 3.67 6.06 -9.18
N LEU A 120 2.48 6.60 -8.92
CA LEU A 120 2.19 7.32 -7.69
C LEU A 120 2.22 6.40 -6.44
N GLN A 121 1.71 5.17 -6.56
CA GLN A 121 1.75 4.18 -5.49
C GLN A 121 3.18 3.71 -5.18
N ARG A 122 4.02 3.58 -6.20
CA ARG A 122 5.45 3.27 -6.04
C ARG A 122 6.14 4.35 -5.24
N GLU A 123 6.00 5.61 -5.65
CA GLU A 123 6.58 6.76 -4.95
C GLU A 123 6.15 6.82 -3.49
N ALA A 124 4.85 6.64 -3.22
CA ALA A 124 4.33 6.63 -1.85
C ALA A 124 4.90 5.48 -1.00
N LEU A 125 5.08 4.28 -1.58
CA LEU A 125 5.71 3.15 -0.89
C LEU A 125 7.21 3.38 -0.65
N GLU A 126 7.93 3.90 -1.64
CA GLU A 126 9.36 4.20 -1.52
C GLU A 126 9.62 5.22 -0.41
N ASN A 127 8.81 6.27 -0.33
CA ASN A 127 8.87 7.26 0.75
C ASN A 127 8.59 6.63 2.11
N LEU A 128 7.53 5.86 2.24
CA LEU A 128 7.17 5.18 3.49
C LEU A 128 8.24 4.18 3.95
N ILE A 129 8.82 3.40 3.02
CA ILE A 129 9.91 2.47 3.31
C ILE A 129 11.14 3.26 3.78
N GLY A 130 11.48 4.37 3.14
CA GLY A 130 12.56 5.27 3.57
C GLY A 130 12.38 5.74 5.00
N THR A 131 11.21 6.27 5.33
CA THR A 131 10.84 6.70 6.71
C THR A 131 10.98 5.55 7.72
N MET A 132 10.51 4.35 7.37
CA MET A 132 10.65 3.17 8.24
C MET A 132 12.11 2.75 8.41
N CYS A 133 12.93 2.81 7.36
CA CYS A 133 14.37 2.51 7.45
C CYS A 133 15.09 3.46 8.41
N GLU A 134 14.86 4.77 8.26
CA GLU A 134 15.44 5.78 9.15
C GLU A 134 15.01 5.56 10.62
N MET A 135 13.74 5.24 10.84
CA MET A 135 13.23 4.92 12.17
C MET A 135 13.85 3.65 12.73
N ALA A 136 13.96 2.58 11.94
CA ALA A 136 14.53 1.31 12.37
C ALA A 136 16.00 1.46 12.80
N GLU A 137 16.79 2.25 12.03
CA GLU A 137 18.19 2.55 12.38
C GLU A 137 18.31 3.41 13.63
N ARG A 138 17.52 4.49 13.72
CA ARG A 138 17.53 5.37 14.89
C ARG A 138 17.17 4.65 16.18
N GLU A 139 16.21 3.73 16.13
CA GLU A 139 15.71 2.98 17.27
C GLU A 139 16.31 1.57 17.38
N ARG A 140 17.42 1.31 16.69
CA ARG A 140 18.08 -0.01 16.58
C ARG A 140 18.31 -0.67 17.92
N ASP A 141 18.72 0.13 18.89
CA ASP A 141 19.12 -0.32 20.23
C ASP A 141 18.14 0.16 21.33
N THR A 142 17.01 0.78 20.98
CA THR A 142 15.98 1.22 21.92
C THR A 142 15.23 0.00 22.46
N VAL A 143 15.54 -0.38 23.70
CA VAL A 143 14.99 -1.59 24.34
C VAL A 143 13.53 -1.38 24.74
N MET A 144 12.70 -2.36 24.41
CA MET A 144 11.29 -2.38 24.77
C MET A 144 10.81 -3.78 25.16
N LEU A 145 9.65 -3.83 25.80
CA LEU A 145 9.02 -5.10 26.16
C LEU A 145 8.42 -5.77 24.92
N GLY A 146 8.87 -6.99 24.59
CA GLY A 146 8.17 -7.85 23.65
C GLY A 146 6.84 -8.31 24.23
N ARG A 147 5.81 -8.43 23.38
CA ARG A 147 4.47 -8.87 23.80
C ARG A 147 3.93 -9.93 22.84
N THR A 148 3.47 -11.05 23.42
CA THR A 148 2.71 -12.08 22.69
C THR A 148 1.38 -12.29 23.41
N HIS A 149 0.29 -12.48 22.68
CA HIS A 149 -1.06 -12.56 23.26
C HIS A 149 -1.45 -11.36 24.15
N GLY A 150 -0.81 -10.19 23.92
CA GLY A 150 -0.96 -9.02 24.78
C GLY A 150 -0.26 -9.12 26.14
N GLN A 151 0.46 -10.21 26.41
CA GLN A 151 1.20 -10.45 27.64
C GLN A 151 2.69 -10.11 27.48
N ALA A 152 3.33 -9.72 28.58
CA ALA A 152 4.77 -9.47 28.64
C ALA A 152 5.55 -10.72 28.24
N ALA A 153 6.51 -10.56 27.34
CA ALA A 153 7.45 -11.56 26.89
C ALA A 153 8.89 -11.05 27.08
N VAL A 154 9.86 -11.69 26.44
CA VAL A 154 11.25 -11.28 26.50
C VAL A 154 11.49 -9.89 25.88
N PRO A 155 12.56 -9.17 26.27
CA PRO A 155 12.92 -7.89 25.67
C PRO A 155 13.20 -8.00 24.18
N ILE A 156 12.84 -6.93 23.45
CA ILE A 156 13.19 -6.70 22.04
C ILE A 156 13.70 -5.27 21.89
N THR A 157 14.00 -4.82 20.65
CA THR A 157 14.20 -3.40 20.38
C THR A 157 13.04 -2.84 19.56
N PHE A 158 12.77 -1.53 19.68
CA PHE A 158 11.79 -0.86 18.83
C PHE A 158 12.25 -0.89 17.37
N GLY A 159 13.55 -0.76 17.11
CA GLY A 159 14.11 -0.92 15.77
C GLY A 159 13.79 -2.29 15.15
N LEU A 160 13.85 -3.40 15.91
CA LEU A 160 13.45 -4.72 15.44
C LEU A 160 11.97 -4.77 15.05
N LYS A 161 11.10 -4.14 15.84
CA LYS A 161 9.67 -4.04 15.53
C LYS A 161 9.44 -3.33 14.19
N VAL A 162 10.14 -2.22 13.95
CA VAL A 162 10.06 -1.45 12.70
C VAL A 162 10.69 -2.22 11.54
N ALA A 163 11.80 -2.94 11.75
CA ALA A 163 12.44 -3.74 10.72
C ALA A 163 11.52 -4.82 10.13
N VAL A 164 10.61 -5.38 10.94
CA VAL A 164 9.56 -6.29 10.44
C VAL A 164 8.62 -5.58 9.46
N TRP A 165 8.29 -4.32 9.71
CA TRP A 165 7.48 -3.51 8.79
C TRP A 165 8.25 -3.18 7.51
N VAL A 166 9.52 -2.78 7.63
CA VAL A 166 10.42 -2.52 6.48
C VAL A 166 10.43 -3.71 5.52
N ASP A 167 10.70 -4.91 6.04
CA ASP A 167 10.77 -6.14 5.23
C ASP A 167 9.41 -6.50 4.58
N GLU A 168 8.29 -6.22 5.25
CA GLU A 168 6.96 -6.44 4.69
C GLU A 168 6.62 -5.46 3.56
N PHE A 169 6.90 -4.15 3.74
CA PHE A 169 6.64 -3.15 2.72
C PHE A 169 7.59 -3.25 1.52
N ALA A 170 8.85 -3.67 1.74
CA ALA A 170 9.76 -4.01 0.65
C ALA A 170 9.17 -5.11 -0.26
N ARG A 171 8.56 -6.16 0.30
CA ARG A 171 7.84 -7.18 -0.48
C ARG A 171 6.61 -6.63 -1.22
N HIS A 172 5.96 -5.58 -0.72
CA HIS A 172 4.87 -4.94 -1.46
C HIS A 172 5.37 -4.17 -2.69
N LEU A 173 6.52 -3.51 -2.59
CA LEU A 173 7.16 -2.83 -3.71
C LEU A 173 7.62 -3.83 -4.78
N GLU A 174 8.17 -4.97 -4.37
CA GLU A 174 8.54 -6.10 -5.23
C GLU A 174 7.33 -6.62 -6.02
N ARG A 175 6.22 -6.94 -5.32
CA ARG A 175 4.96 -7.38 -5.95
C ARG A 175 4.38 -6.33 -6.91
N LEU A 176 4.48 -5.04 -6.59
CA LEU A 176 4.03 -3.98 -7.48
C LEU A 176 4.80 -3.98 -8.80
N SER A 177 6.11 -4.16 -8.73
CA SER A 177 6.98 -4.26 -9.90
C SER A 177 6.64 -5.47 -10.76
N GLU A 178 6.35 -6.62 -10.15
CA GLU A 178 6.01 -7.86 -10.82
C GLU A 178 4.62 -7.83 -11.48
N LEU A 179 3.62 -7.19 -10.84
CA LEU A 179 2.26 -7.14 -11.38
C LEU A 179 2.08 -6.05 -12.45
N MET A 180 2.90 -5.00 -12.45
CA MET A 180 2.76 -3.84 -13.34
C MET A 180 2.61 -4.24 -14.82
N PRO A 181 3.45 -5.12 -15.42
CA PRO A 181 3.31 -5.48 -16.83
C PRO A 181 1.97 -6.17 -17.15
N ARG A 182 1.37 -6.86 -16.18
CA ARG A 182 0.07 -7.52 -16.34
C ARG A 182 -1.09 -6.55 -16.18
N ALA A 183 -0.99 -5.61 -15.24
CA ALA A 183 -2.06 -4.64 -14.96
C ALA A 183 -2.14 -3.53 -16.02
N THR A 184 -1.00 -3.13 -16.63
CA THR A 184 -0.93 -2.03 -17.60
C THR A 184 -0.98 -2.55 -19.05
N THR A 185 -2.04 -3.29 -19.38
CA THR A 185 -2.24 -3.89 -20.71
C THR A 185 -3.49 -3.30 -21.34
N GLY A 186 -3.32 -2.68 -22.52
CA GLY A 186 -4.42 -2.23 -23.37
C GLY A 186 -4.78 -3.27 -24.44
N LYS A 187 -5.65 -2.92 -25.42
CA LYS A 187 -6.00 -3.79 -26.54
C LYS A 187 -6.49 -3.00 -27.75
N PHE A 188 -6.33 -3.57 -28.97
CA PHE A 188 -6.88 -3.04 -30.22
C PHE A 188 -7.26 -4.16 -31.21
N LEU A 189 -8.07 -5.12 -30.77
CA LEU A 189 -8.54 -6.24 -31.57
C LEU A 189 -10.04 -6.18 -31.89
N GLY A 190 -10.67 -5.02 -31.71
CA GLY A 190 -12.04 -4.74 -32.16
C GLY A 190 -13.13 -5.40 -31.32
N ALA A 191 -14.32 -5.49 -31.91
CA ALA A 191 -15.59 -5.74 -31.24
C ALA A 191 -15.68 -7.08 -30.47
N VAL A 192 -14.95 -8.11 -30.89
CA VAL A 192 -14.97 -9.45 -30.28
C VAL A 192 -13.55 -10.07 -30.16
N GLY A 193 -12.51 -9.25 -30.29
CA GLY A 193 -11.12 -9.69 -30.10
C GLY A 193 -10.47 -10.39 -31.29
N THR A 194 -11.08 -10.32 -32.49
CA THR A 194 -10.56 -11.02 -33.68
C THR A 194 -9.66 -10.16 -34.58
N GLY A 195 -9.67 -8.83 -34.40
CA GLY A 195 -8.96 -7.90 -35.28
C GLY A 195 -9.55 -7.81 -36.70
N ALA A 196 -10.72 -8.40 -36.98
CA ALA A 196 -11.27 -8.52 -38.33
C ALA A 196 -11.43 -7.19 -39.06
N ALA A 197 -11.81 -6.10 -38.37
CA ALA A 197 -11.95 -4.77 -38.95
C ALA A 197 -10.59 -4.17 -39.37
N GLN A 198 -9.45 -4.65 -38.86
CA GLN A 198 -8.10 -4.17 -39.18
C GLN A 198 -7.42 -5.05 -40.27
N GLY A 199 -8.02 -6.19 -40.64
CA GLY A 199 -7.49 -7.11 -41.65
C GLY A 199 -6.14 -7.72 -41.23
N GLU A 200 -5.24 -7.92 -42.20
CA GLU A 200 -3.96 -8.58 -42.01
C GLU A 200 -3.02 -7.83 -41.05
N ASN A 201 -3.18 -6.51 -40.92
CA ASN A 201 -2.33 -5.66 -40.09
C ASN A 201 -2.80 -5.53 -38.63
N ALA A 202 -3.81 -6.29 -38.20
CA ALA A 202 -4.41 -6.13 -36.87
C ALA A 202 -3.41 -6.23 -35.71
N PHE A 203 -2.50 -7.20 -35.74
CA PHE A 203 -1.49 -7.36 -34.71
C PHE A 203 -0.39 -6.29 -34.77
N GLU A 204 0.02 -5.88 -35.97
CA GLU A 204 0.99 -4.80 -36.16
C GLU A 204 0.41 -3.46 -35.68
N LEU A 205 -0.82 -3.14 -36.06
CA LEU A 205 -1.54 -1.97 -35.57
C LEU A 205 -1.61 -1.94 -34.04
N GLN A 206 -2.05 -3.05 -33.41
CA GLN A 206 -2.11 -3.16 -31.95
C GLN A 206 -0.72 -2.95 -31.31
N SER A 207 0.33 -3.55 -31.88
CA SER A 207 1.70 -3.43 -31.36
C SER A 207 2.20 -1.98 -31.44
N LEU A 208 1.93 -1.28 -32.54
CA LEU A 208 2.27 0.13 -32.72
C LEU A 208 1.57 1.00 -31.68
N ILE A 209 0.25 0.84 -31.50
CA ILE A 209 -0.53 1.63 -30.52
C ILE A 209 -0.03 1.37 -29.10
N MET A 210 0.13 0.11 -28.71
CA MET A 210 0.59 -0.23 -27.35
C MET A 210 2.02 0.27 -27.11
N GLY A 211 2.89 0.21 -28.12
CA GLY A 211 4.25 0.75 -28.06
C GLY A 211 4.26 2.27 -27.86
N GLU A 212 3.45 3.02 -28.61
CA GLU A 212 3.29 4.49 -28.48
C GLU A 212 2.80 4.88 -27.08
N LEU A 213 1.82 4.12 -26.52
CA LEU A 213 1.25 4.36 -25.20
C LEU A 213 2.13 3.82 -24.05
N GLY A 214 3.16 3.02 -24.36
CA GLY A 214 3.99 2.33 -23.36
C GLY A 214 3.17 1.35 -22.52
N LEU A 215 2.25 0.62 -23.14
CA LEU A 215 1.39 -0.40 -22.55
C LEU A 215 1.77 -1.81 -23.00
N GLY A 216 1.37 -2.80 -22.21
CA GLY A 216 1.48 -4.21 -22.57
C GLY A 216 0.51 -4.60 -23.68
N THR A 217 0.90 -5.57 -24.51
CA THR A 217 0.06 -6.13 -25.60
C THR A 217 -0.46 -7.51 -25.17
N PRO A 218 -1.77 -7.75 -25.17
CA PRO A 218 -2.33 -9.06 -24.84
C PRO A 218 -2.22 -10.02 -26.03
N ILE A 219 -2.07 -11.32 -25.75
CA ILE A 219 -2.10 -12.35 -26.80
C ILE A 219 -3.52 -12.60 -27.29
N ALA A 220 -4.47 -12.64 -26.35
CA ALA A 220 -5.88 -12.93 -26.64
C ALA A 220 -6.77 -12.06 -25.74
N THR A 221 -7.84 -11.56 -26.34
CA THR A 221 -8.87 -10.78 -25.65
C THR A 221 -10.25 -11.13 -26.20
N THR A 222 -11.29 -10.70 -25.51
CA THR A 222 -12.63 -10.58 -26.07
C THR A 222 -12.84 -9.13 -26.57
N GLN A 223 -14.01 -8.55 -26.39
CA GLN A 223 -14.18 -7.09 -26.59
C GLN A 223 -13.40 -6.28 -25.53
N VAL A 224 -13.04 -6.91 -24.41
CA VAL A 224 -12.34 -6.33 -23.26
C VAL A 224 -11.06 -7.11 -22.94
N VAL A 225 -10.11 -6.49 -22.24
CA VAL A 225 -9.01 -7.23 -21.61
C VAL A 225 -9.53 -8.11 -20.47
N GLY A 226 -8.84 -9.20 -20.16
CA GLY A 226 -9.18 -10.05 -19.00
C GLY A 226 -9.19 -9.26 -17.70
N ARG A 227 -10.30 -9.32 -16.95
CA ARG A 227 -10.47 -8.57 -15.70
C ARG A 227 -9.68 -9.16 -14.52
N ASP A 228 -9.11 -10.35 -14.66
CA ASP A 228 -8.13 -10.93 -13.76
C ASP A 228 -6.96 -9.98 -13.48
N ARG A 229 -6.54 -9.16 -14.46
CA ARG A 229 -5.52 -8.12 -14.33
C ARG A 229 -5.89 -7.04 -13.33
N TYR A 230 -7.15 -6.61 -13.34
CA TYR A 230 -7.67 -5.61 -12.39
C TYR A 230 -7.86 -6.22 -11.01
N ILE A 231 -8.29 -7.48 -10.92
CA ILE A 231 -8.39 -8.23 -9.66
C ILE A 231 -7.00 -8.32 -9.00
N GLU A 232 -5.95 -8.62 -9.77
CA GLU A 232 -4.58 -8.72 -9.25
C GLU A 232 -4.13 -7.38 -8.63
N TRP A 233 -4.38 -6.26 -9.30
CA TRP A 233 -4.01 -4.94 -8.81
C TRP A 233 -4.84 -4.51 -7.60
N VAL A 234 -6.18 -4.69 -7.62
CA VAL A 234 -7.05 -4.40 -6.47
C VAL A 234 -6.72 -5.31 -5.28
N GLY A 235 -6.39 -6.58 -5.54
CA GLY A 235 -5.94 -7.52 -4.52
C GLY A 235 -4.61 -7.11 -3.87
N TRP A 236 -3.67 -6.61 -4.66
CA TRP A 236 -2.43 -6.03 -4.16
C TRP A 236 -2.73 -4.81 -3.28
N MET A 237 -3.60 -3.88 -3.74
CA MET A 237 -4.00 -2.72 -2.95
C MET A 237 -4.65 -3.12 -1.62
N ALA A 238 -5.49 -4.14 -1.61
CA ALA A 238 -6.12 -4.68 -0.40
C ALA A 238 -5.08 -5.26 0.58
N ASN A 239 -4.03 -5.91 0.06
CA ASN A 239 -2.93 -6.46 0.86
C ASN A 239 -2.09 -5.33 1.48
N VAL A 240 -1.69 -4.32 0.71
CA VAL A 240 -0.98 -3.13 1.23
C VAL A 240 -1.81 -2.43 2.31
N ALA A 241 -3.10 -2.20 2.07
CA ALA A 241 -3.99 -1.59 3.06
C ALA A 241 -4.10 -2.42 4.37
N THR A 242 -3.96 -3.75 4.28
CA THR A 242 -3.91 -4.62 5.46
C THR A 242 -2.62 -4.40 6.26
N SER A 243 -1.48 -4.28 5.60
CA SER A 243 -0.21 -3.98 6.24
C SER A 243 -0.18 -2.59 6.87
N VAL A 244 -0.75 -1.59 6.19
CA VAL A 244 -0.97 -0.24 6.74
C VAL A 244 -1.78 -0.30 8.03
N GLU A 245 -2.93 -0.98 8.02
CA GLU A 245 -3.76 -1.11 9.23
C GLU A 245 -3.02 -1.85 10.35
N LYS A 246 -2.25 -2.90 10.04
CA LYS A 246 -1.43 -3.63 11.02
C LYS A 246 -0.43 -2.71 11.72
N VAL A 247 0.31 -1.90 10.96
CA VAL A 247 1.30 -0.94 11.50
C VAL A 247 0.60 0.11 12.38
N LEU A 248 -0.44 0.74 11.86
CA LEU A 248 -1.14 1.80 12.58
C LEU A 248 -1.94 1.28 13.79
N GLN A 249 -2.41 0.04 13.74
CA GLN A 249 -3.01 -0.60 14.91
C GLN A 249 -1.99 -0.85 16.01
N GLU A 250 -0.76 -1.21 15.66
CA GLU A 250 0.33 -1.32 16.64
C GLU A 250 0.66 0.06 17.26
N VAL A 251 0.78 1.12 16.45
CA VAL A 251 0.94 2.48 16.95
C VAL A 251 -0.18 2.84 17.94
N ARG A 252 -1.45 2.57 17.59
CA ARG A 252 -2.59 2.81 18.48
C ARG A 252 -2.53 1.99 19.77
N ASN A 253 -2.08 0.73 19.70
CA ASN A 253 -1.91 -0.10 20.89
C ASN A 253 -0.79 0.42 21.80
N LEU A 254 0.34 0.81 21.25
CA LEU A 254 1.46 1.36 22.04
C LEU A 254 1.16 2.75 22.62
N GLN A 255 0.22 3.50 22.01
CA GLN A 255 -0.24 4.80 22.53
C GLN A 255 -1.29 4.68 23.64
N ARG A 256 -1.82 3.51 23.95
CA ARG A 256 -2.79 3.33 25.05
C ARG A 256 -2.21 3.85 26.34
N SER A 257 -3.06 4.49 27.18
CA SER A 257 -2.64 5.19 28.39
C SER A 257 -1.84 4.34 29.37
N GLU A 258 -2.14 3.05 29.46
CA GLU A 258 -1.44 2.10 30.32
C GLU A 258 -0.10 1.60 29.73
N ILE A 259 0.11 1.71 28.41
CA ILE A 259 1.35 1.36 27.71
C ILE A 259 2.20 2.62 27.51
N SER A 260 1.69 3.58 26.73
CA SER A 260 2.24 4.92 26.53
C SER A 260 3.69 4.97 26.02
N GLU A 261 4.07 3.99 25.17
CA GLU A 261 5.43 3.84 24.64
C GLU A 261 5.66 4.69 23.40
N VAL A 262 4.57 5.05 22.66
CA VAL A 262 4.60 5.96 21.52
C VAL A 262 3.38 6.87 21.53
N ALA A 263 3.42 7.96 20.74
CA ALA A 263 2.26 8.81 20.49
C ALA A 263 2.33 9.43 19.09
N GLU A 264 1.18 9.60 18.41
CA GLU A 264 1.10 10.51 17.27
C GLU A 264 1.54 11.90 17.70
N ALA A 265 2.29 12.59 16.82
CA ALA A 265 2.65 13.98 17.05
C ALA A 265 1.39 14.84 17.22
N PHE A 266 1.42 15.74 18.18
CA PHE A 266 0.33 16.62 18.51
C PHE A 266 0.80 18.08 18.49
N ASP A 267 0.24 18.87 17.58
CA ASP A 267 0.48 20.32 17.55
C ASP A 267 -0.45 21.00 18.58
N ALA A 268 0.11 21.30 19.75
CA ALA A 268 -0.65 21.88 20.87
C ALA A 268 -1.23 23.27 20.55
N ASP A 269 -0.64 23.98 19.57
CA ASP A 269 -1.08 25.34 19.20
C ASP A 269 -2.25 25.33 18.21
N LYS A 270 -2.41 24.22 17.45
CA LYS A 270 -3.39 24.14 16.36
C LYS A 270 -4.42 23.02 16.52
N GLN A 271 -4.12 21.98 17.32
CA GLN A 271 -4.97 20.80 17.43
C GLN A 271 -5.74 20.78 18.75
N VAL A 272 -7.02 20.43 18.68
CA VAL A 272 -7.86 20.16 19.84
C VAL A 272 -7.97 18.64 20.00
N GLY A 273 -7.29 18.09 21.00
CA GLY A 273 -7.27 16.64 21.26
C GLY A 273 -8.61 16.06 21.72
N SER A 274 -9.41 16.87 22.43
CA SER A 274 -10.76 16.51 22.91
C SER A 274 -11.56 17.76 23.17
N SER A 275 -12.85 17.73 22.86
CA SER A 275 -13.78 18.84 23.15
C SER A 275 -14.03 19.09 24.64
N THR A 276 -13.72 18.08 25.49
CA THR A 276 -14.02 18.10 26.93
C THR A 276 -12.81 17.89 27.84
N MET A 277 -11.73 17.25 27.34
CA MET A 277 -10.56 16.86 28.13
C MET A 277 -9.28 17.37 27.47
N ALA A 278 -8.76 18.50 27.92
CA ALA A 278 -7.62 19.17 27.29
C ALA A 278 -6.33 18.33 27.21
N HIS A 279 -6.14 17.38 28.13
CA HIS A 279 -4.96 16.51 28.17
C HIS A 279 -5.07 15.29 27.24
N LYS A 280 -6.27 14.97 26.71
CA LYS A 280 -6.50 13.75 25.93
C LYS A 280 -5.99 13.91 24.51
N ARG A 281 -5.03 13.09 24.12
CA ARG A 281 -4.44 13.03 22.77
C ARG A 281 -4.80 11.70 22.12
N ASN A 282 -5.68 11.75 21.12
CA ASN A 282 -6.13 10.56 20.40
C ASN A 282 -5.28 10.31 19.15
N PRO A 283 -5.01 9.05 18.77
CA PRO A 283 -4.33 8.70 17.51
C PRO A 283 -5.29 8.80 16.32
N ILE A 284 -5.78 10.02 16.02
CA ILE A 284 -6.89 10.25 15.09
C ILE A 284 -6.52 9.96 13.64
N THR A 285 -5.25 10.17 13.27
CA THR A 285 -4.78 9.90 11.90
C THR A 285 -4.67 8.39 11.68
N ALA A 286 -4.10 7.66 12.63
CA ALA A 286 -4.03 6.20 12.59
C ALA A 286 -5.43 5.57 12.61
N GLU A 287 -6.36 6.07 13.43
CA GLU A 287 -7.76 5.60 13.46
C GLU A 287 -8.45 5.81 12.12
N ASN A 288 -8.28 6.99 11.51
CA ASN A 288 -8.84 7.31 10.21
C ASN A 288 -8.30 6.39 9.11
N ALA A 289 -6.98 6.22 9.03
CA ALA A 289 -6.35 5.35 8.02
C ALA A 289 -6.76 3.88 8.19
N CYS A 290 -6.85 3.36 9.43
CA CYS A 290 -7.39 2.03 9.71
C CYS A 290 -8.84 1.87 9.23
N GLY A 291 -9.67 2.91 9.37
CA GLY A 291 -11.04 2.92 8.88
C GLY A 291 -11.12 2.85 7.36
N LEU A 292 -10.29 3.65 6.66
CA LEU A 292 -10.23 3.68 5.19
C LEU A 292 -9.66 2.39 4.61
N ALA A 293 -8.68 1.77 5.26
CA ALA A 293 -8.12 0.48 4.86
C ALA A 293 -9.20 -0.62 4.70
N ARG A 294 -10.27 -0.58 5.52
CA ARG A 294 -11.40 -1.50 5.42
C ARG A 294 -12.18 -1.31 4.12
N ILE A 295 -12.32 -0.06 3.68
CA ILE A 295 -13.00 0.25 2.40
C ILE A 295 -12.14 -0.28 1.24
N VAL A 296 -10.83 -0.02 1.24
CA VAL A 296 -9.94 -0.56 0.19
C VAL A 296 -10.06 -2.08 0.09
N ARG A 297 -10.01 -2.81 1.22
CA ARG A 297 -10.16 -4.28 1.23
C ARG A 297 -11.53 -4.75 0.73
N SER A 298 -12.59 -4.00 0.99
CA SER A 298 -13.94 -4.39 0.58
C SER A 298 -14.12 -4.39 -0.94
N MET A 299 -13.30 -3.64 -1.68
CA MET A 299 -13.38 -3.51 -3.14
C MET A 299 -12.92 -4.78 -3.87
N ILE A 300 -12.26 -5.71 -3.21
CA ILE A 300 -11.83 -6.96 -3.84
C ILE A 300 -13.03 -7.85 -4.26
N ILE A 301 -14.10 -7.87 -3.49
CA ILE A 301 -15.26 -8.72 -3.78
C ILE A 301 -15.94 -8.29 -5.09
N PRO A 302 -16.39 -7.01 -5.26
CA PRO A 302 -16.95 -6.61 -6.53
C PRO A 302 -15.96 -6.68 -7.70
N SER A 303 -14.63 -6.63 -7.44
CA SER A 303 -13.64 -6.84 -8.50
C SER A 303 -13.64 -8.28 -9.02
N TYR A 304 -13.85 -9.29 -8.18
CA TYR A 304 -14.03 -10.68 -8.60
C TYR A 304 -15.32 -10.84 -9.42
N GLU A 305 -16.43 -10.23 -8.98
CA GLU A 305 -17.71 -10.29 -9.70
C GLU A 305 -17.62 -9.64 -11.08
N ASN A 306 -16.82 -8.59 -11.25
CA ASN A 306 -16.59 -7.90 -12.51
C ASN A 306 -15.89 -8.76 -13.58
N ALA A 307 -15.26 -9.86 -13.22
CA ALA A 307 -14.66 -10.80 -14.16
C ALA A 307 -15.66 -11.77 -14.80
N LEU A 308 -16.84 -11.90 -14.21
CA LEU A 308 -17.89 -12.82 -14.65
C LEU A 308 -18.75 -12.14 -15.72
N LEU A 309 -18.26 -12.10 -16.96
CA LEU A 309 -18.95 -11.48 -18.09
C LEU A 309 -19.56 -12.55 -19.01
N TRP A 310 -20.68 -12.21 -19.65
CA TRP A 310 -21.32 -13.07 -20.63
C TRP A 310 -20.61 -12.97 -21.98
N HIS A 311 -20.28 -14.13 -22.53
CA HIS A 311 -19.67 -14.26 -23.88
C HIS A 311 -18.43 -13.37 -24.03
N GLU A 312 -18.34 -12.59 -25.08
CA GLU A 312 -17.24 -11.68 -25.37
C GLU A 312 -17.32 -10.38 -24.57
N ARG A 313 -18.47 -10.01 -24.00
CA ARG A 313 -18.74 -8.93 -23.05
C ARG A 313 -20.23 -8.72 -22.82
N ASP A 314 -20.59 -8.34 -21.58
CA ASP A 314 -21.79 -7.57 -21.25
C ASP A 314 -21.42 -6.29 -20.50
N LEU A 315 -22.38 -5.54 -19.93
CA LEU A 315 -22.12 -4.27 -19.22
C LEU A 315 -22.15 -4.39 -17.68
N ALA A 316 -22.26 -5.59 -17.11
CA ALA A 316 -22.44 -5.75 -15.67
C ALA A 316 -21.26 -5.21 -14.85
N ASN A 317 -20.04 -5.31 -15.40
CA ASN A 317 -18.84 -4.78 -14.77
C ASN A 317 -18.72 -3.25 -14.80
N SER A 318 -19.22 -2.61 -15.84
CA SER A 318 -18.88 -1.23 -16.21
C SER A 318 -19.17 -0.21 -15.10
N SER A 319 -20.33 -0.30 -14.46
CA SER A 319 -20.70 0.60 -13.37
C SER A 319 -19.89 0.33 -12.09
N ALA A 320 -19.63 -0.94 -11.77
CA ALA A 320 -18.91 -1.34 -10.58
C ALA A 320 -17.41 -1.02 -10.68
N GLU A 321 -16.78 -1.19 -11.85
CA GLU A 321 -15.37 -0.86 -12.07
C GLU A 321 -15.05 0.61 -11.81
N ARG A 322 -15.98 1.51 -12.05
CA ARG A 322 -15.84 2.94 -11.75
C ARG A 322 -15.62 3.22 -10.25
N PHE A 323 -16.12 2.34 -9.37
CA PHE A 323 -15.89 2.39 -7.94
C PHE A 323 -14.67 1.58 -7.52
N THR A 324 -14.55 0.34 -7.98
CA THR A 324 -13.51 -0.57 -7.49
C THR A 324 -12.10 -0.09 -7.81
N LEU A 325 -11.86 0.44 -9.00
CA LEU A 325 -10.53 0.91 -9.40
C LEU A 325 -10.20 2.26 -8.77
N SER A 326 -11.04 3.27 -8.99
CA SER A 326 -10.79 4.64 -8.54
C SER A 326 -10.75 4.77 -7.03
N HIS A 327 -11.73 4.18 -6.32
CA HIS A 327 -11.81 4.32 -4.86
C HIS A 327 -10.69 3.55 -4.16
N SER A 328 -10.35 2.33 -4.63
CA SER A 328 -9.23 1.57 -4.07
C SER A 328 -7.91 2.34 -4.19
N MET A 329 -7.66 2.91 -5.37
CA MET A 329 -6.43 3.65 -5.64
C MET A 329 -6.35 4.94 -4.82
N ILE A 330 -7.37 5.80 -4.88
CA ILE A 330 -7.38 7.11 -4.21
C ILE A 330 -7.29 6.93 -2.68
N LEU A 331 -7.99 5.93 -2.13
CA LEU A 331 -7.96 5.68 -0.68
C LEU A 331 -6.65 5.01 -0.24
N LEU A 332 -6.06 4.13 -1.05
CA LEU A 332 -4.76 3.55 -0.73
C LEU A 332 -3.68 4.62 -0.69
N ASP A 333 -3.65 5.50 -1.68
CA ASP A 333 -2.73 6.62 -1.75
C ASP A 333 -2.85 7.54 -0.50
N ASP A 334 -4.07 7.88 -0.11
CA ASP A 334 -4.37 8.69 1.09
C ASP A 334 -3.87 8.03 2.39
N ILE A 335 -4.07 6.71 2.55
CA ILE A 335 -3.63 6.02 3.77
C ILE A 335 -2.12 5.77 3.80
N LEU A 336 -1.45 5.62 2.65
CA LEU A 336 0.01 5.56 2.59
C LEU A 336 0.63 6.89 3.02
N ASP A 337 0.17 8.02 2.46
CA ASP A 337 0.61 9.36 2.86
C ASP A 337 0.36 9.64 4.35
N LYS A 338 -0.82 9.27 4.87
CA LYS A 338 -1.12 9.41 6.31
C LYS A 338 -0.20 8.56 7.17
N THR A 339 0.13 7.34 6.74
CA THR A 339 1.01 6.44 7.48
C THR A 339 2.42 6.99 7.52
N ASP A 340 2.93 7.48 6.40
CA ASP A 340 4.23 8.12 6.31
C ASP A 340 4.31 9.34 7.26
N ARG A 341 3.29 10.21 7.25
CA ARG A 341 3.22 11.36 8.16
C ARG A 341 3.12 10.98 9.64
N VAL A 342 2.42 9.90 9.98
CA VAL A 342 2.35 9.40 11.36
C VAL A 342 3.71 8.89 11.79
N LEU A 343 4.38 8.07 10.98
CA LEU A 343 5.65 7.44 11.35
C LEU A 343 6.80 8.44 11.35
N SER A 344 6.88 9.34 10.37
CA SER A 344 7.94 10.37 10.31
C SER A 344 7.91 11.33 11.52
N ASN A 345 6.75 11.51 12.14
CA ASN A 345 6.55 12.39 13.29
C ASN A 345 6.23 11.64 14.60
N LEU A 346 6.39 10.32 14.62
CA LEU A 346 6.05 9.51 15.80
C LEU A 346 6.92 9.89 16.99
N VAL A 347 6.28 10.23 18.10
CA VAL A 347 6.97 10.44 19.39
C VAL A 347 7.21 9.07 20.00
N ILE A 348 8.48 8.76 20.31
CA ILE A 348 8.91 7.51 20.91
C ILE A 348 9.44 7.80 22.30
N ASP A 349 8.91 7.13 23.32
CA ASP A 349 9.29 7.29 24.71
C ASP A 349 10.11 6.08 25.21
N ALA A 350 11.43 6.13 24.98
CA ALA A 350 12.36 5.10 25.40
C ALA A 350 12.39 4.91 26.95
N ASN A 351 12.16 5.99 27.72
CA ASN A 351 12.08 5.88 29.16
C ASN A 351 10.84 5.08 29.58
N ARG A 352 9.70 5.35 28.97
CA ARG A 352 8.46 4.60 29.23
C ARG A 352 8.58 3.14 28.81
N MET A 353 9.25 2.85 27.69
CA MET A 353 9.57 1.48 27.29
C MET A 353 10.38 0.76 28.36
N ARG A 354 11.38 1.44 28.94
CA ARG A 354 12.18 0.89 30.04
C ARG A 354 11.35 0.68 31.30
N GLU A 355 10.55 1.66 31.72
CA GLU A 355 9.64 1.54 32.86
C GLU A 355 8.68 0.33 32.73
N ASN A 356 8.18 0.07 31.53
CA ASN A 356 7.29 -1.08 31.28
C ASN A 356 8.02 -2.43 31.43
N ILE A 357 9.33 -2.50 31.12
CA ILE A 357 10.16 -3.68 31.39
C ILE A 357 10.38 -3.81 32.90
N ASP A 358 10.79 -2.74 33.56
CA ASP A 358 11.11 -2.72 35.00
C ASP A 358 9.87 -3.08 35.85
N ALA A 359 8.68 -2.69 35.41
CA ALA A 359 7.40 -3.06 36.02
C ALA A 359 7.15 -4.57 36.05
N GLN A 360 7.82 -5.35 35.20
CA GLN A 360 7.76 -6.82 35.22
C GLN A 360 8.69 -7.43 36.30
N ARG A 361 9.46 -6.60 37.00
CA ARG A 361 10.30 -7.01 38.14
C ARG A 361 11.22 -8.21 37.83
N GLY A 362 11.80 -8.23 36.65
CA GLY A 362 12.72 -9.25 36.18
C GLY A 362 12.09 -10.56 35.70
N LEU A 363 10.79 -10.76 35.84
CA LEU A 363 10.11 -12.01 35.42
C LEU A 363 10.31 -12.32 33.94
N VAL A 364 10.41 -11.30 33.08
CA VAL A 364 10.65 -11.44 31.63
C VAL A 364 12.06 -11.95 31.30
N MET A 365 12.97 -12.00 32.29
CA MET A 365 14.32 -12.51 32.14
C MET A 365 14.49 -13.98 32.61
N ALA A 366 13.41 -14.63 33.06
CA ALA A 366 13.46 -16.00 33.54
C ALA A 366 14.07 -17.00 32.53
N GLU A 367 13.76 -16.84 31.24
CA GLU A 367 14.35 -17.63 30.16
C GLU A 367 15.88 -17.47 30.10
N LYS A 368 16.39 -16.23 30.20
CA LYS A 368 17.82 -15.93 30.19
C LYS A 368 18.54 -16.62 31.34
N VAL A 369 18.00 -16.53 32.56
CA VAL A 369 18.56 -17.16 33.75
C VAL A 369 18.54 -18.70 33.65
N MET A 370 17.42 -19.26 33.15
CA MET A 370 17.30 -20.71 32.93
C MET A 370 18.35 -21.20 31.93
N LEU A 371 18.56 -20.54 30.81
CA LEU A 371 19.57 -20.91 29.83
C LEU A 371 20.99 -20.80 30.40
N ALA A 372 21.27 -19.74 31.17
CA ALA A 372 22.57 -19.58 31.84
C ALA A 372 22.87 -20.68 32.87
N LEU A 373 21.85 -21.17 33.59
CA LEU A 373 21.98 -22.35 34.47
C LEU A 373 22.37 -23.60 33.66
N VAL A 374 21.73 -23.80 32.52
CA VAL A 374 22.04 -24.92 31.63
C VAL A 374 23.47 -24.82 31.09
N ASP A 375 23.92 -23.64 30.70
CA ASP A 375 25.28 -23.40 30.21
C ASP A 375 26.34 -23.66 31.30
N LYS A 376 25.97 -23.51 32.57
CA LYS A 376 26.82 -23.86 33.73
C LYS A 376 26.70 -25.36 34.13
N GLY A 377 25.94 -26.17 33.41
CA GLY A 377 25.85 -27.61 33.57
C GLY A 377 24.66 -28.11 34.39
N VAL A 378 23.72 -27.25 34.77
CA VAL A 378 22.47 -27.68 35.42
C VAL A 378 21.58 -28.34 34.36
N PRO A 379 20.99 -29.55 34.63
CA PRO A 379 20.06 -30.19 33.70
C PRO A 379 18.88 -29.28 33.38
N ARG A 380 18.45 -29.26 32.10
CA ARG A 380 17.40 -28.34 31.61
C ARG A 380 16.11 -28.40 32.41
N ASP A 381 15.66 -29.60 32.75
CA ASP A 381 14.40 -29.79 33.51
C ASP A 381 14.52 -29.30 34.95
N GLU A 382 15.71 -29.43 35.55
CA GLU A 382 16.03 -28.91 36.88
C GLU A 382 16.09 -27.38 36.86
N ALA A 383 16.82 -26.78 35.90
CA ALA A 383 16.89 -25.34 35.71
C ALA A 383 15.49 -24.73 35.49
N HIS A 384 14.64 -25.40 34.70
CA HIS A 384 13.25 -24.97 34.48
C HIS A 384 12.45 -24.99 35.78
N GLU A 385 12.54 -26.04 36.58
CA GLU A 385 11.82 -26.13 37.84
C GLU A 385 12.31 -25.11 38.88
N MET A 386 13.61 -24.87 38.95
CA MET A 386 14.21 -23.81 39.80
C MET A 386 13.61 -22.44 39.44
N LEU A 387 13.59 -22.06 38.14
CA LEU A 387 13.05 -20.80 37.71
C LEU A 387 11.52 -20.73 37.83
N ARG A 388 10.82 -21.84 37.67
CA ARG A 388 9.36 -21.92 37.92
C ARG A 388 9.08 -21.62 39.39
N ALA A 389 9.81 -22.25 40.32
CA ALA A 389 9.64 -22.03 41.75
C ALA A 389 9.98 -20.58 42.15
N ALA A 390 11.14 -20.06 41.70
CA ALA A 390 11.55 -18.68 41.96
C ALA A 390 10.55 -17.65 41.38
N SER A 391 9.99 -17.89 40.16
CA SER A 391 8.97 -17.02 39.58
C SER A 391 7.69 -17.02 40.38
N MET A 392 7.22 -18.18 40.85
CA MET A 392 6.00 -18.28 41.69
C MET A 392 6.21 -17.59 43.03
N GLU A 393 7.41 -17.70 43.63
CA GLU A 393 7.78 -17.00 44.85
C GLU A 393 7.76 -15.48 44.61
N ALA A 394 8.44 -14.98 43.57
CA ALA A 394 8.44 -13.56 43.18
C ALA A 394 7.01 -12.99 42.98
N LEU A 395 6.14 -13.74 42.34
CA LEU A 395 4.75 -13.37 42.16
C LEU A 395 3.94 -13.29 43.47
N SER A 396 4.25 -14.21 44.44
CA SER A 396 3.52 -14.30 45.70
C SER A 396 4.03 -13.30 46.76
N SER A 397 5.33 -13.08 46.83
CA SER A 397 5.94 -12.13 47.77
C SER A 397 5.83 -10.69 47.32
N GLY A 398 5.81 -10.47 46.02
CA GLY A 398 5.92 -9.14 45.41
C GLY A 398 7.37 -8.67 45.22
N ASP A 399 8.36 -9.51 45.48
CA ASP A 399 9.82 -9.23 45.26
C ASP A 399 10.15 -9.31 43.74
N GLY A 400 11.33 -8.76 43.37
CA GLY A 400 11.88 -8.97 42.03
C GLY A 400 12.44 -10.39 41.87
N LEU A 401 12.34 -10.95 40.63
CA LEU A 401 12.89 -12.29 40.36
C LEU A 401 14.43 -12.35 40.66
N GLU A 402 15.17 -11.28 40.38
CA GLU A 402 16.58 -11.17 40.69
C GLU A 402 16.85 -11.35 42.20
N GLU A 403 16.07 -10.66 43.04
CA GLU A 403 16.16 -10.74 44.48
C GLU A 403 15.83 -12.15 44.98
N VAL A 404 14.81 -12.78 44.47
CA VAL A 404 14.44 -14.17 44.80
C VAL A 404 15.57 -15.13 44.38
N CYS A 405 16.07 -15.02 43.15
CA CYS A 405 17.19 -15.84 42.67
C CYS A 405 18.46 -15.66 43.50
N SER A 406 18.74 -14.45 43.97
CA SER A 406 19.92 -14.18 44.83
C SER A 406 19.85 -14.81 46.21
N LYS A 407 18.62 -15.04 46.70
CA LYS A 407 18.37 -15.69 48.01
C LYS A 407 18.24 -17.21 47.89
N ASP A 408 17.99 -17.74 46.70
CA ASP A 408 17.92 -19.18 46.44
C ASP A 408 19.32 -19.81 46.53
N GLY A 409 19.49 -20.78 47.43
CA GLY A 409 20.79 -21.41 47.67
C GLY A 409 21.34 -22.12 46.43
N ALA A 410 20.52 -22.78 45.66
CA ALA A 410 20.94 -23.55 44.51
C ALA A 410 21.36 -22.63 43.34
N ILE A 411 20.66 -21.50 43.14
CA ILE A 411 21.00 -20.51 42.10
C ILE A 411 22.25 -19.71 42.49
N SER A 412 22.35 -19.31 43.78
CA SER A 412 23.46 -18.53 44.30
C SER A 412 24.77 -19.33 44.40
N GLU A 413 24.74 -20.69 44.43
CA GLU A 413 25.92 -21.53 44.30
C GLU A 413 26.47 -21.57 42.85
N VAL A 414 25.61 -21.30 41.82
CA VAL A 414 26.01 -21.33 40.41
C VAL A 414 26.53 -19.99 39.91
N PHE A 415 25.93 -18.87 40.37
CA PHE A 415 26.30 -17.52 39.96
C PHE A 415 26.76 -16.66 41.10
N ASP A 416 27.81 -15.88 40.87
CA ASP A 416 28.11 -14.77 41.77
C ASP A 416 27.11 -13.62 41.57
N SER A 417 27.16 -12.66 42.53
CA SER A 417 26.18 -11.53 42.48
C SER A 417 26.32 -10.67 41.24
N ALA A 418 27.49 -10.53 40.65
CA ALA A 418 27.71 -9.71 39.45
C ALA A 418 27.26 -10.46 38.18
N GLU A 419 27.54 -11.77 38.10
CA GLU A 419 27.02 -12.63 37.02
C GLU A 419 25.50 -12.63 37.03
N LEU A 420 24.87 -12.83 38.20
CA LEU A 420 23.42 -12.85 38.32
C LEU A 420 22.81 -11.51 37.92
N ALA A 421 23.30 -10.38 38.43
CA ALA A 421 22.81 -9.05 38.04
C ALA A 421 22.91 -8.81 36.51
N GLY A 422 24.00 -9.28 35.89
CA GLY A 422 24.18 -9.20 34.43
C GLY A 422 23.14 -9.98 33.64
N LEU A 423 22.56 -11.05 34.20
CA LEU A 423 21.48 -11.82 33.53
C LEU A 423 20.15 -11.08 33.54
N PHE A 424 19.97 -10.13 34.46
CA PHE A 424 18.73 -9.34 34.54
C PHE A 424 18.79 -8.02 33.77
N LEU A 425 19.91 -7.71 33.08
CA LEU A 425 19.98 -6.57 32.17
C LEU A 425 19.29 -6.94 30.83
N PRO A 426 18.20 -6.24 30.44
CA PRO A 426 17.48 -6.54 29.20
C PRO A 426 18.36 -6.50 27.96
N GLU A 427 19.33 -5.59 27.93
CA GLU A 427 20.31 -5.42 26.85
C GLU A 427 21.15 -6.69 26.59
N ASN A 428 21.31 -7.55 27.58
CA ASN A 428 22.06 -8.81 27.47
C ASN A 428 21.16 -9.95 26.88
N HIS A 429 19.89 -9.69 26.55
CA HIS A 429 18.97 -10.70 26.03
C HIS A 429 18.21 -10.24 24.79
N LEU A 430 18.84 -9.45 23.93
CA LEU A 430 18.26 -8.95 22.67
C LEU A 430 18.59 -9.82 21.47
N GLY A 431 19.38 -10.88 21.65
CA GLY A 431 19.79 -11.81 20.60
C GLY A 431 20.42 -11.08 19.40
N HIS A 432 19.85 -11.28 18.23
CA HIS A 432 20.35 -10.70 16.98
C HIS A 432 19.51 -9.48 16.50
N SER A 433 18.78 -8.80 17.40
CA SER A 433 17.89 -7.70 17.03
C SER A 433 18.58 -6.65 16.16
N GLY A 434 19.76 -6.18 16.54
CA GLY A 434 20.51 -5.18 15.77
C GLY A 434 20.93 -5.68 14.39
N ARG A 435 21.39 -6.92 14.27
CA ARG A 435 21.73 -7.53 12.98
C ARG A 435 20.53 -7.67 12.06
N ILE A 436 19.38 -8.06 12.61
CA ILE A 436 18.13 -8.18 11.83
C ILE A 436 17.69 -6.81 11.29
N VAL A 437 17.83 -5.74 12.10
CA VAL A 437 17.59 -4.37 11.66
C VAL A 437 18.51 -4.01 10.50
N ASP A 438 19.82 -4.22 10.66
CA ASP A 438 20.83 -3.87 9.65
C ASP A 438 20.57 -4.61 8.32
N GLU A 439 20.26 -5.91 8.36
CA GLU A 439 19.94 -6.71 7.16
C GLU A 439 18.64 -6.28 6.48
N ALA A 440 17.58 -6.00 7.24
CA ALA A 440 16.29 -5.57 6.69
C ALA A 440 16.40 -4.20 6.01
N VAL A 441 17.08 -3.25 6.66
CA VAL A 441 17.28 -1.90 6.11
C VAL A 441 18.18 -1.93 4.88
N THR A 442 19.27 -2.71 4.90
CA THR A 442 20.18 -2.85 3.75
C THR A 442 19.41 -3.35 2.53
N ARG A 443 18.67 -4.46 2.69
CA ARG A 443 17.84 -5.02 1.59
C ARG A 443 16.83 -4.01 1.05
N ALA A 444 16.14 -3.30 1.94
CA ALA A 444 15.14 -2.32 1.51
C ALA A 444 15.78 -1.16 0.74
N ARG A 445 16.92 -0.64 1.19
CA ARG A 445 17.65 0.42 0.49
C ARG A 445 18.19 0.00 -0.87
N GLU A 446 18.64 -1.25 -1.02
CA GLU A 446 19.04 -1.81 -2.33
C GLU A 446 17.86 -1.84 -3.33
N MET A 447 16.63 -1.96 -2.85
CA MET A 447 15.42 -1.94 -3.69
C MET A 447 14.96 -0.51 -4.04
N LEU A 448 15.32 0.47 -3.21
CA LEU A 448 15.02 1.88 -3.47
C LEU A 448 16.00 2.54 -4.49
N GLY A 449 17.17 1.96 -4.72
CA GLY A 449 18.20 2.38 -5.70
C GLY A 449 19.35 3.08 -5.03
#